data_6969c979d5fe843ec65c733a6d8cc354
#
_entry.id   6969c979d5fe843ec65c733a6d8cc354
#
_cell.length_a   1.000
_cell.length_b   1.000
_cell.length_c   1.000
_cell.angle_alpha   90.00
_cell.angle_beta   90.00
_cell.angle_gamma   90.00
#
_symmetry.space_group_name_H-M   'P 1'
#
loop_
_entity.id
_entity.type
_entity.pdbx_description
1 polymer ?
#
loop_
_entity_poly.entity_id
_entity_poly.type
_entity_poly.pdbx_seq_one_letter_code
_entity_poly.pdbx_strand_id
1 'polypeptide(L)'
;MFIERPFILLKFYYKGALWRIKSKEKTVYVTFDDGPDPDVTPKVLDILDHYGVKATFFCVGENVHKHPEVFQEVIRRGHHVGNHTYNHIKGFDTSTGYYMRNVAKADELIHSDLVRPPYGRIKPSQFRELKKKYRVVFWDVITRDYNRHLSPNTVFRIIHWYCRGGSIVVFHDSKKAEKNMLAVLPRAIEFWQKKNYKF
;
A
#
# COMPACT_ATOMS: atom_id res chain seq x y z
N MET A 1 -12.01 15.38 -5.89
CA MET A 1 -11.93 15.52 -4.43
C MET A 1 -10.96 14.45 -3.93
N PHE A 2 -9.83 14.84 -3.42
CA PHE A 2 -8.81 13.92 -2.90
C PHE A 2 -9.12 13.68 -1.42
N ILE A 3 -9.30 12.42 -1.05
CA ILE A 3 -9.73 12.04 0.28
C ILE A 3 -8.57 11.30 0.94
N GLU A 4 -7.93 11.93 1.89
CA GLU A 4 -6.81 11.37 2.67
C GLU A 4 -7.27 10.19 3.54
N ARG A 5 -8.55 10.20 3.94
CA ARG A 5 -9.21 9.12 4.67
C ARG A 5 -10.51 8.74 3.98
N PRO A 6 -10.76 7.44 3.72
CA PRO A 6 -11.98 6.98 3.05
C PRO A 6 -13.25 7.34 3.84
N PHE A 7 -14.31 7.69 3.12
CA PHE A 7 -15.63 7.91 3.72
C PHE A 7 -16.15 6.64 4.37
N ILE A 8 -16.86 6.80 5.48
CA ILE A 8 -17.44 5.68 6.23
C ILE A 8 -18.38 4.83 5.36
N LEU A 9 -19.11 5.43 4.43
CA LEU A 9 -20.00 4.74 3.50
C LEU A 9 -19.28 3.70 2.63
N LEU A 10 -18.04 3.96 2.22
CA LEU A 10 -17.25 2.98 1.46
C LEU A 10 -16.95 1.72 2.30
N LYS A 11 -16.77 1.88 3.61
CA LYS A 11 -16.54 0.76 4.52
C LYS A 11 -17.77 -0.14 4.65
N PHE A 12 -18.97 0.45 4.63
CA PHE A 12 -20.22 -0.33 4.57
C PHE A 12 -20.39 -1.05 3.23
N TYR A 13 -20.05 -0.37 2.13
CA TYR A 13 -20.20 -0.90 0.79
C TYR A 13 -19.25 -2.08 0.51
N TYR A 14 -18.03 -2.01 1.01
CA TYR A 14 -17.02 -3.08 0.92
C TYR A 14 -16.83 -3.79 2.26
N LYS A 15 -17.94 -4.27 2.83
CA LYS A 15 -17.94 -4.99 4.12
C LYS A 15 -17.05 -6.24 4.04
N GLY A 16 -16.11 -6.36 4.98
CA GLY A 16 -15.12 -7.43 5.04
C GLY A 16 -13.76 -7.07 4.43
N ALA A 17 -13.61 -5.89 3.82
CA ALA A 17 -12.30 -5.37 3.46
C ALA A 17 -11.56 -4.81 4.70
N LEU A 18 -10.23 -4.86 4.67
CA LEU A 18 -9.37 -4.30 5.70
C LEU A 18 -9.11 -2.81 5.40
N TRP A 19 -9.58 -1.94 6.27
CA TRP A 19 -9.35 -0.50 6.19
C TRP A 19 -8.45 0.01 7.31
N ARG A 20 -8.56 -0.66 8.44
CA ARG A 20 -7.86 -0.39 9.68
C ARG A 20 -7.91 -1.65 10.54
N ILE A 21 -6.81 -1.99 11.20
CA ILE A 21 -6.72 -3.16 12.05
C ILE A 21 -6.77 -2.70 13.51
N LYS A 22 -7.85 -3.02 14.20
CA LYS A 22 -7.96 -2.74 15.64
C LYS A 22 -7.05 -3.70 16.41
N SER A 23 -6.18 -3.15 17.22
CA SER A 23 -5.28 -3.89 18.11
C SER A 23 -5.36 -3.28 19.50
N LYS A 24 -5.00 -4.06 20.53
CA LYS A 24 -4.82 -3.56 21.91
C LYS A 24 -3.65 -2.58 21.99
N GLU A 25 -2.61 -2.82 21.19
CA GLU A 25 -1.45 -1.95 21.07
C GLU A 25 -1.68 -0.86 20.04
N LYS A 26 -1.01 0.27 20.25
CA LYS A 26 -1.03 1.40 19.33
C LYS A 26 -0.11 1.11 18.14
N THR A 27 -0.61 0.31 17.18
CA THR A 27 0.14 -0.14 16.01
C THR A 27 -0.15 0.75 14.79
N VAL A 28 0.83 0.94 13.91
CA VAL A 28 0.67 1.47 12.56
C VAL A 28 1.16 0.44 11.55
N TYR A 29 0.39 0.24 10.47
CA TYR A 29 0.73 -0.66 9.38
C TYR A 29 1.22 0.17 8.19
N VAL A 30 2.54 0.20 8.00
CA VAL A 30 3.17 0.92 6.88
C VAL A 30 3.06 0.07 5.63
N THR A 31 2.53 0.64 4.55
CA THR A 31 2.36 -0.09 3.29
C THR A 31 2.84 0.76 2.11
N PHE A 32 3.34 0.09 1.08
CA PHE A 32 3.80 0.70 -0.17
C PHE A 32 3.03 0.09 -1.34
N ASP A 33 2.66 0.92 -2.30
CA ASP A 33 1.99 0.53 -3.53
C ASP A 33 2.88 0.87 -4.75
N ASP A 34 2.61 0.27 -5.90
CA ASP A 34 3.17 0.51 -7.22
C ASP A 34 4.52 -0.18 -7.53
N GLY A 35 5.34 -0.51 -6.56
CA GLY A 35 6.64 -1.18 -6.75
C GLY A 35 6.54 -2.63 -7.29
N PRO A 36 7.69 -3.34 -7.37
CA PRO A 36 9.03 -2.85 -7.09
C PRO A 36 9.56 -1.91 -8.19
N ASP A 37 10.26 -0.86 -7.78
CA ASP A 37 11.00 0.04 -8.66
C ASP A 37 12.50 -0.10 -8.35
N PRO A 38 13.37 -0.37 -9.35
CA PRO A 38 14.78 -0.71 -9.10
C PRO A 38 15.60 0.43 -8.48
N ASP A 39 15.16 1.69 -8.67
CA ASP A 39 15.87 2.84 -8.14
C ASP A 39 15.28 3.36 -6.81
N VAL A 40 14.00 3.06 -6.54
CA VAL A 40 13.27 3.63 -5.39
C VAL A 40 13.08 2.60 -4.28
N THR A 41 12.64 1.38 -4.61
CA THR A 41 12.37 0.34 -3.61
C THR A 41 13.58 0.02 -2.73
N PRO A 42 14.84 -0.11 -3.25
CA PRO A 42 16.00 -0.34 -2.40
C PRO A 42 16.23 0.77 -1.36
N LYS A 43 16.03 2.04 -1.73
CA LYS A 43 16.16 3.17 -0.80
C LYS A 43 15.11 3.12 0.32
N VAL A 44 13.88 2.68 -0.01
CA VAL A 44 12.82 2.44 0.99
C VAL A 44 13.25 1.35 1.97
N LEU A 45 13.76 0.24 1.44
CA LEU A 45 14.23 -0.88 2.25
C LEU A 45 15.35 -0.47 3.21
N ASP A 46 16.32 0.33 2.74
CA ASP A 46 17.40 0.84 3.57
C ASP A 46 16.90 1.73 4.71
N ILE A 47 15.91 2.59 4.44
CA ILE A 47 15.26 3.39 5.49
C ILE A 47 14.55 2.48 6.51
N LEU A 48 13.76 1.51 6.05
CA LEU A 48 13.03 0.61 6.93
C LEU A 48 13.99 -0.22 7.82
N ASP A 49 15.07 -0.73 7.26
CA ASP A 49 16.09 -1.46 8.01
C ASP A 49 16.79 -0.58 9.04
N HIS A 50 17.13 0.67 8.68
CA HIS A 50 17.73 1.63 9.61
C HIS A 50 16.88 1.84 10.88
N TYR A 51 15.56 1.88 10.72
CA TYR A 51 14.63 2.06 11.86
C TYR A 51 14.11 0.74 12.46
N GLY A 52 14.51 -0.41 11.93
CA GLY A 52 14.01 -1.72 12.37
C GLY A 52 12.52 -1.94 12.13
N VAL A 53 11.97 -1.33 11.07
CA VAL A 53 10.53 -1.38 10.75
C VAL A 53 10.26 -2.37 9.62
N LYS A 54 9.24 -3.21 9.77
CA LYS A 54 8.74 -4.05 8.68
C LYS A 54 7.46 -3.46 8.08
N ALA A 55 7.28 -3.66 6.77
CA ALA A 55 6.20 -3.09 6.00
C ALA A 55 5.56 -4.13 5.06
N THR A 56 4.45 -3.76 4.42
CA THR A 56 3.81 -4.57 3.37
C THR A 56 3.89 -3.83 2.04
N PHE A 57 4.38 -4.49 1.00
CA PHE A 57 4.51 -3.96 -0.36
C PHE A 57 3.44 -4.59 -1.26
N PHE A 58 2.51 -3.78 -1.76
CA PHE A 58 1.54 -4.20 -2.75
C PHE A 58 2.11 -4.00 -4.15
N CYS A 59 2.65 -5.09 -4.70
CA CYS A 59 3.47 -5.08 -5.89
C CYS A 59 2.62 -5.19 -7.16
N VAL A 60 2.99 -4.43 -8.18
CA VAL A 60 2.46 -4.56 -9.55
C VAL A 60 3.16 -5.75 -10.23
N GLY A 61 2.39 -6.73 -10.70
CA GLY A 61 2.95 -7.96 -11.25
C GLY A 61 3.89 -7.75 -12.45
N GLU A 62 3.63 -6.75 -13.28
CA GLU A 62 4.52 -6.38 -14.38
C GLU A 62 5.88 -5.88 -13.88
N ASN A 63 5.90 -5.14 -12.77
CA ASN A 63 7.15 -4.67 -12.16
C ASN A 63 7.91 -5.82 -11.51
N VAL A 64 7.21 -6.76 -10.87
CA VAL A 64 7.83 -7.99 -10.35
C VAL A 64 8.45 -8.82 -11.48
N HIS A 65 7.77 -8.92 -12.62
CA HIS A 65 8.30 -9.61 -13.79
C HIS A 65 9.56 -8.93 -14.36
N LYS A 66 9.60 -7.59 -14.38
CA LYS A 66 10.74 -6.80 -14.88
C LYS A 66 11.92 -6.75 -13.91
N HIS A 67 11.66 -6.78 -12.60
CA HIS A 67 12.64 -6.58 -11.53
C HIS A 67 12.50 -7.66 -10.45
N PRO A 68 12.62 -8.95 -10.80
CA PRO A 68 12.45 -10.05 -9.86
C PRO A 68 13.49 -10.01 -8.72
N GLU A 69 14.69 -9.50 -8.98
CA GLU A 69 15.74 -9.35 -7.97
C GLU A 69 15.35 -8.36 -6.88
N VAL A 70 14.71 -7.24 -7.23
CA VAL A 70 14.24 -6.24 -6.26
C VAL A 70 13.07 -6.80 -5.45
N PHE A 71 12.17 -7.55 -6.08
CA PHE A 71 11.08 -8.23 -5.40
C PHE A 71 11.60 -9.27 -4.38
N GLN A 72 12.59 -10.07 -4.77
CA GLN A 72 13.22 -11.04 -3.85
C GLN A 72 13.92 -10.33 -2.69
N GLU A 73 14.51 -9.16 -2.92
CA GLU A 73 15.13 -8.35 -1.88
C GLU A 73 14.11 -7.86 -0.83
N VAL A 74 12.91 -7.46 -1.26
CA VAL A 74 11.80 -7.11 -0.34
C VAL A 74 11.50 -8.29 0.60
N ILE A 75 11.39 -9.50 0.04
CA ILE A 75 11.09 -10.72 0.82
C ILE A 75 12.27 -11.08 1.74
N ARG A 76 13.50 -11.05 1.21
CA ARG A 76 14.73 -11.42 1.95
C ARG A 76 14.95 -10.51 3.16
N ARG A 77 14.57 -9.24 3.07
CA ARG A 77 14.63 -8.29 4.18
C ARG A 77 13.44 -8.44 5.16
N GLY A 78 12.60 -9.46 4.99
CA GLY A 78 11.52 -9.83 5.92
C GLY A 78 10.29 -8.93 5.86
N HIS A 79 10.05 -8.29 4.73
CA HIS A 79 8.81 -7.55 4.50
C HIS A 79 7.72 -8.47 3.92
N HIS A 80 6.46 -8.07 4.10
CA HIS A 80 5.33 -8.76 3.50
C HIS A 80 5.05 -8.23 2.09
N VAL A 81 4.48 -9.08 1.25
CA VAL A 81 4.08 -8.70 -0.12
C VAL A 81 2.58 -8.92 -0.32
N GLY A 82 1.97 -8.13 -1.18
CA GLY A 82 0.59 -8.21 -1.60
C GLY A 82 0.44 -7.96 -3.10
N ASN A 83 -0.68 -8.37 -3.66
CA ASN A 83 -1.00 -8.24 -5.07
C ASN A 83 -1.61 -6.85 -5.36
N HIS A 84 -1.04 -6.13 -6.34
CA HIS A 84 -1.56 -4.85 -6.82
C HIS A 84 -1.98 -4.89 -8.29
N THR A 85 -2.54 -6.04 -8.72
CA THR A 85 -2.84 -6.41 -10.11
C THR A 85 -1.59 -6.53 -11.00
N TYR A 86 -1.73 -7.07 -12.21
CA TYR A 86 -0.56 -7.25 -13.08
C TYR A 86 -0.13 -5.95 -13.77
N ASN A 87 -1.10 -5.18 -14.32
CA ASN A 87 -0.83 -3.93 -15.06
C ASN A 87 -1.38 -2.69 -14.36
N HIS A 88 -1.58 -2.70 -13.04
CA HIS A 88 -2.10 -1.57 -12.28
C HIS A 88 -3.44 -1.04 -12.84
N ILE A 89 -4.36 -1.95 -13.19
CA ILE A 89 -5.62 -1.61 -13.86
C ILE A 89 -6.69 -1.08 -12.89
N LYS A 90 -7.49 -0.13 -13.36
CA LYS A 90 -8.67 0.35 -12.62
C LYS A 90 -9.82 -0.64 -12.78
N GLY A 91 -10.36 -1.12 -11.67
CA GLY A 91 -11.47 -2.05 -11.72
C GLY A 91 -12.71 -1.49 -12.41
N PHE A 92 -13.05 -0.20 -12.19
CA PHE A 92 -14.22 0.42 -12.80
C PHE A 92 -14.19 0.45 -14.32
N ASP A 93 -13.01 0.50 -14.93
CA ASP A 93 -12.82 0.61 -16.37
C ASP A 93 -12.76 -0.77 -17.06
N THR A 94 -12.90 -1.87 -16.30
CA THR A 94 -12.74 -3.24 -16.79
C THR A 94 -13.93 -4.14 -16.45
N SER A 95 -14.12 -5.22 -17.23
CA SER A 95 -15.06 -6.30 -16.85
C SER A 95 -14.53 -7.08 -15.64
N THR A 96 -15.44 -7.70 -14.90
CA THR A 96 -15.05 -8.53 -13.73
C THR A 96 -14.14 -9.68 -14.14
N GLY A 97 -14.44 -10.38 -15.22
CA GLY A 97 -13.62 -11.49 -15.68
C GLY A 97 -12.21 -11.07 -16.09
N TYR A 98 -12.05 -9.93 -16.79
CA TYR A 98 -10.74 -9.42 -17.14
C TYR A 98 -9.94 -8.98 -15.91
N TYR A 99 -10.59 -8.29 -14.97
CA TYR A 99 -9.97 -7.87 -13.72
C TYR A 99 -9.44 -9.07 -12.92
N MET A 100 -10.27 -10.12 -12.79
CA MET A 100 -9.87 -11.33 -12.05
C MET A 100 -8.72 -12.08 -12.71
N ARG A 101 -8.69 -12.16 -14.06
CA ARG A 101 -7.53 -12.74 -14.78
C ARG A 101 -6.26 -11.92 -14.56
N ASN A 102 -6.37 -10.60 -14.51
CA ASN A 102 -5.22 -9.71 -14.28
C ASN A 102 -4.66 -9.88 -12.86
N VAL A 103 -5.52 -10.02 -11.86
CA VAL A 103 -5.11 -10.36 -10.48
C VAL A 103 -4.46 -11.74 -10.42
N ALA A 104 -5.06 -12.75 -11.07
CA ALA A 104 -4.52 -14.10 -11.10
C ALA A 104 -3.12 -14.15 -11.75
N LYS A 105 -2.93 -13.43 -12.87
CA LYS A 105 -1.62 -13.32 -13.53
C LYS A 105 -0.55 -12.70 -12.62
N ALA A 106 -0.90 -11.70 -11.81
CA ALA A 106 0.03 -11.13 -10.83
C ALA A 106 0.34 -12.14 -9.71
N ASP A 107 -0.65 -12.93 -9.30
CA ASP A 107 -0.52 -13.91 -8.23
C ASP A 107 0.42 -15.07 -8.58
N GLU A 108 0.59 -15.39 -9.87
CA GLU A 108 1.59 -16.37 -10.35
C GLU A 108 3.04 -15.95 -10.01
N LEU A 109 3.28 -14.67 -9.73
CA LEU A 109 4.59 -14.13 -9.39
C LEU A 109 4.70 -13.75 -7.91
N ILE A 110 3.60 -13.25 -7.32
CA ILE A 110 3.63 -12.64 -5.99
C ILE A 110 3.28 -13.64 -4.88
N HIS A 111 2.39 -14.61 -5.15
CA HIS A 111 1.96 -15.66 -4.22
C HIS A 111 1.49 -15.12 -2.86
N SER A 112 0.51 -14.22 -2.84
CA SER A 112 0.00 -13.59 -1.62
C SER A 112 -1.51 -13.76 -1.43
N ASP A 113 -1.95 -13.88 -0.19
CA ASP A 113 -3.37 -13.83 0.19
C ASP A 113 -3.89 -12.38 0.35
N LEU A 114 -3.02 -11.38 0.20
CA LEU A 114 -3.38 -9.97 0.25
C LEU A 114 -3.54 -9.39 -1.15
N VAL A 115 -4.61 -8.61 -1.35
CA VAL A 115 -4.79 -7.84 -2.58
C VAL A 115 -5.22 -6.41 -2.26
N ARG A 116 -4.60 -5.43 -2.91
CA ARG A 116 -5.04 -4.05 -2.88
C ARG A 116 -5.42 -3.60 -4.28
N PRO A 117 -6.69 -3.22 -4.50
CA PRO A 117 -7.13 -2.69 -5.79
C PRO A 117 -6.45 -1.35 -6.11
N PRO A 118 -5.85 -1.18 -7.31
CA PRO A 118 -5.33 0.09 -7.75
C PRO A 118 -6.36 1.22 -7.62
N TYR A 119 -5.88 2.40 -7.18
CA TYR A 119 -6.72 3.58 -6.93
C TYR A 119 -7.84 3.39 -5.89
N GLY A 120 -7.96 2.22 -5.26
CA GLY A 120 -9.12 1.85 -4.44
C GLY A 120 -10.43 1.74 -5.23
N ARG A 121 -10.35 1.52 -6.54
CA ARG A 121 -11.49 1.56 -7.46
C ARG A 121 -11.79 0.19 -8.04
N ILE A 122 -12.77 -0.50 -7.44
CA ILE A 122 -13.28 -1.79 -7.92
C ILE A 122 -14.80 -1.81 -7.94
N LYS A 123 -15.38 -2.62 -8.85
CA LYS A 123 -16.81 -2.90 -8.88
C LYS A 123 -17.21 -3.85 -7.74
N PRO A 124 -18.45 -3.79 -7.26
CA PRO A 124 -18.94 -4.76 -6.25
C PRO A 124 -18.81 -6.21 -6.67
N SER A 125 -18.99 -6.49 -7.97
CA SER A 125 -18.80 -7.83 -8.53
C SER A 125 -17.36 -8.31 -8.41
N GLN A 126 -16.38 -7.43 -8.70
CA GLN A 126 -14.95 -7.71 -8.54
C GLN A 126 -14.59 -7.93 -7.08
N PHE A 127 -15.08 -7.08 -6.17
CA PHE A 127 -14.87 -7.24 -4.73
C PHE A 127 -15.41 -8.58 -4.21
N ARG A 128 -16.60 -8.99 -4.67
CA ARG A 128 -17.22 -10.26 -4.30
C ARG A 128 -16.37 -11.46 -4.71
N GLU A 129 -15.79 -11.41 -5.91
CA GLU A 129 -14.89 -12.48 -6.38
C GLU A 129 -13.55 -12.46 -5.65
N LEU A 130 -12.92 -11.27 -5.47
CA LEU A 130 -11.66 -11.16 -4.76
C LEU A 130 -11.71 -11.74 -3.35
N LYS A 131 -12.74 -11.41 -2.58
CA LYS A 131 -12.83 -11.85 -1.18
C LYS A 131 -13.06 -13.35 -0.98
N LYS A 132 -13.30 -14.13 -2.06
CA LYS A 132 -13.35 -15.60 -1.99
C LYS A 132 -11.96 -16.21 -1.79
N LYS A 133 -10.92 -15.53 -2.28
CA LYS A 133 -9.53 -16.03 -2.26
C LYS A 133 -8.58 -15.10 -1.47
N TYR A 134 -8.85 -13.80 -1.45
CA TYR A 134 -7.94 -12.78 -0.93
C TYR A 134 -8.57 -12.00 0.22
N ARG A 135 -7.71 -11.51 1.11
CA ARG A 135 -8.03 -10.41 2.02
C ARG A 135 -7.84 -9.09 1.26
N VAL A 136 -8.94 -8.42 0.95
CA VAL A 136 -8.92 -7.14 0.24
C VAL A 136 -8.52 -6.03 1.20
N VAL A 137 -7.40 -5.37 0.94
CA VAL A 137 -6.81 -4.34 1.80
C VAL A 137 -6.96 -2.98 1.14
N PHE A 138 -7.65 -2.07 1.82
CA PHE A 138 -7.68 -0.65 1.50
C PHE A 138 -6.75 0.10 2.47
N TRP A 139 -7.12 1.32 2.86
CA TRP A 139 -6.32 2.14 3.78
C TRP A 139 -7.19 2.95 4.74
N ASP A 140 -6.61 3.35 5.87
CA ASP A 140 -7.17 4.38 6.75
C ASP A 140 -6.61 5.76 6.40
N VAL A 141 -5.34 5.80 5.93
CA VAL A 141 -4.66 7.05 5.53
C VAL A 141 -3.88 6.83 4.25
N ILE A 142 -4.13 7.65 3.22
CA ILE A 142 -3.27 7.75 2.04
C ILE A 142 -2.45 9.05 2.12
N THR A 143 -1.13 8.94 2.01
CA THR A 143 -0.20 10.06 2.21
C THR A 143 -0.22 11.08 1.09
N ARG A 144 -0.61 10.66 -0.12
CA ARG A 144 -0.57 11.46 -1.36
C ARG A 144 0.85 11.87 -1.77
N ASP A 145 1.85 11.12 -1.36
CA ASP A 145 3.27 11.32 -1.70
C ASP A 145 3.53 11.36 -3.22
N TYR A 146 2.73 10.64 -4.01
CA TYR A 146 2.75 10.67 -5.47
C TYR A 146 2.32 12.02 -6.09
N ASN A 147 1.73 12.92 -5.30
CA ASN A 147 1.31 14.22 -5.81
C ASN A 147 2.47 15.22 -5.75
N ARG A 148 3.11 15.45 -6.90
CA ARG A 148 4.29 16.33 -7.05
C ARG A 148 4.02 17.81 -6.74
N HIS A 149 2.74 18.23 -6.66
CA HIS A 149 2.35 19.58 -6.26
C HIS A 149 2.29 19.75 -4.74
N LEU A 150 2.35 18.68 -3.97
CA LEU A 150 2.43 18.75 -2.51
C LEU A 150 3.89 18.85 -2.07
N SER A 151 4.13 19.65 -1.04
CA SER A 151 5.42 19.67 -0.36
C SER A 151 5.54 18.47 0.61
N PRO A 152 6.76 18.02 0.95
CA PRO A 152 6.96 17.01 2.00
C PRO A 152 6.29 17.38 3.33
N ASN A 153 6.29 18.66 3.69
CA ASN A 153 5.62 19.14 4.91
C ASN A 153 4.09 18.94 4.85
N THR A 154 3.49 19.12 3.69
CA THR A 154 2.04 18.88 3.51
C THR A 154 1.74 17.38 3.60
N VAL A 155 2.56 16.53 2.97
CA VAL A 155 2.42 15.08 3.06
C VAL A 155 2.60 14.59 4.51
N PHE A 156 3.59 15.09 5.23
CA PHE A 156 3.77 14.77 6.66
C PHE A 156 2.57 15.21 7.51
N ARG A 157 1.99 16.38 7.25
CA ARG A 157 0.78 16.85 7.97
C ARG A 157 -0.41 15.91 7.80
N ILE A 158 -0.58 15.28 6.62
CA ILE A 158 -1.63 14.26 6.42
C ILE A 158 -1.43 13.11 7.42
N ILE A 159 -0.20 12.61 7.55
CA ILE A 159 0.12 11.54 8.52
C ILE A 159 -0.16 12.01 9.95
N HIS A 160 0.33 13.19 10.30
CA HIS A 160 0.19 13.76 11.64
C HIS A 160 -1.27 13.88 12.09
N TRP A 161 -2.15 14.38 11.20
CA TRP A 161 -3.55 14.65 11.52
C TRP A 161 -4.46 13.41 11.45
N TYR A 162 -4.17 12.49 10.52
CA TYR A 162 -5.10 11.40 10.23
C TYR A 162 -4.67 10.04 10.77
N CYS A 163 -3.37 9.81 11.08
CA CYS A 163 -2.91 8.54 11.59
C CYS A 163 -3.37 8.30 13.05
N ARG A 164 -3.80 7.08 13.32
CA ARG A 164 -4.25 6.62 14.65
C ARG A 164 -3.92 5.14 14.83
N GLY A 165 -4.02 4.63 16.06
CA GLY A 165 -3.76 3.21 16.32
C GLY A 165 -4.54 2.29 15.39
N GLY A 166 -3.84 1.37 14.75
CA GLY A 166 -4.37 0.45 13.76
C GLY A 166 -4.46 0.99 12.33
N SER A 167 -4.03 2.23 12.06
CA SER A 167 -4.08 2.78 10.70
C SER A 167 -3.22 1.98 9.75
N ILE A 168 -3.80 1.62 8.60
CA ILE A 168 -3.08 1.18 7.40
C ILE A 168 -2.74 2.46 6.63
N VAL A 169 -1.43 2.76 6.52
CA VAL A 169 -0.91 3.98 5.88
C VAL A 169 -0.28 3.63 4.56
N VAL A 170 -0.67 4.33 3.48
CA VAL A 170 -0.17 4.09 2.13
C VAL A 170 0.84 5.13 1.72
N PHE A 171 2.03 4.67 1.39
CA PHE A 171 3.05 5.32 0.59
C PHE A 171 3.15 4.64 -0.78
N HIS A 172 4.00 5.17 -1.67
CA HIS A 172 4.24 4.59 -2.99
C HIS A 172 5.75 4.52 -3.25
N ASP A 173 6.24 3.32 -3.55
CA ASP A 173 7.66 3.09 -3.89
C ASP A 173 7.87 3.17 -5.41
N SER A 174 7.53 4.30 -5.98
CA SER A 174 7.61 4.60 -7.42
C SER A 174 8.29 5.93 -7.69
N LYS A 175 8.88 6.09 -8.88
CA LYS A 175 9.55 7.35 -9.32
C LYS A 175 8.68 8.59 -9.14
N LYS A 176 7.37 8.46 -9.26
CA LYS A 176 6.44 9.57 -9.10
C LYS A 176 6.40 10.08 -7.67
N ALA A 177 6.51 9.19 -6.69
CA ALA A 177 6.42 9.51 -5.27
C ALA A 177 7.79 9.76 -4.62
N GLU A 178 8.90 9.34 -5.25
CA GLU A 178 10.25 9.27 -4.70
C GLU A 178 10.61 10.49 -3.85
N LYS A 179 10.50 11.69 -4.41
CA LYS A 179 10.88 12.94 -3.73
C LYS A 179 10.16 13.13 -2.38
N ASN A 180 8.85 13.03 -2.39
CA ASN A 180 8.04 13.26 -1.19
C ASN A 180 8.14 12.08 -0.23
N MET A 181 8.08 10.86 -0.75
CA MET A 181 8.13 9.64 0.04
C MET A 181 9.45 9.53 0.81
N LEU A 182 10.60 9.66 0.14
CA LEU A 182 11.92 9.57 0.80
C LEU A 182 12.13 10.69 1.85
N ALA A 183 11.60 11.89 1.60
CA ALA A 183 11.70 12.98 2.57
C ALA A 183 10.77 12.81 3.79
N VAL A 184 9.67 12.09 3.62
CA VAL A 184 8.63 11.98 4.66
C VAL A 184 8.70 10.69 5.46
N LEU A 185 9.11 9.58 4.85
CA LEU A 185 9.12 8.26 5.50
C LEU A 185 9.95 8.24 6.79
N PRO A 186 11.22 8.72 6.83
CA PRO A 186 11.99 8.78 8.07
C PRO A 186 11.28 9.59 9.17
N ARG A 187 10.81 10.78 8.81
CA ARG A 187 10.09 11.68 9.74
C ARG A 187 8.81 11.07 10.29
N ALA A 188 8.10 10.30 9.45
CA ALA A 188 6.89 9.60 9.87
C ALA A 188 7.21 8.48 10.87
N ILE A 189 8.26 7.69 10.61
CA ILE A 189 8.68 6.62 11.51
C ILE A 189 9.12 7.20 12.86
N GLU A 190 9.96 8.24 12.87
CA GLU A 190 10.39 8.92 14.10
C GLU A 190 9.20 9.48 14.89
N PHE A 191 8.25 10.11 14.20
CA PHE A 191 7.01 10.60 14.82
C PHE A 191 6.22 9.46 15.47
N TRP A 192 6.07 8.34 14.81
CA TRP A 192 5.34 7.20 15.34
C TRP A 192 6.09 6.55 16.51
N GLN A 193 7.40 6.37 16.41
CA GLN A 193 8.24 5.86 17.52
C GLN A 193 8.14 6.76 18.75
N LYS A 194 8.28 8.09 18.57
CA LYS A 194 8.13 9.09 19.65
C LYS A 194 6.74 9.08 20.30
N LYS A 195 5.72 8.64 19.56
CA LYS A 195 4.34 8.49 20.05
C LYS A 195 4.02 7.07 20.55
N ASN A 196 5.04 6.22 20.73
CA ASN A 196 4.93 4.83 21.17
C ASN A 196 4.04 3.96 20.26
N TYR A 197 4.08 4.18 18.94
CA TYR A 197 3.48 3.22 18.02
C TYR A 197 4.39 2.00 17.84
N LYS A 198 3.76 0.84 17.70
CA LYS A 198 4.37 -0.39 17.18
C LYS A 198 4.18 -0.47 15.66
N PHE A 199 4.93 -1.37 15.01
CA PHE A 199 4.89 -1.61 13.57
C PHE A 199 4.59 -3.08 13.28
#